data_9a012ca42dbc1572f64c34625522a183
#
_entry.id   9a012ca42dbc1572f64c34625522a183
#
_cell.length_a   1.000
_cell.length_b   1.000
_cell.length_c   1.000
_cell.angle_alpha   90.00
_cell.angle_beta   90.00
_cell.angle_gamma   90.00
#
_symmetry.space_group_name_H-M   'P 1'
#
loop_
_entity.id
_entity.type
_entity.pdbx_description
1 polymer ?
#
loop_
_entity_poly.entity_id
_entity_poly.type
_entity_poly.pdbx_seq_one_letter_code
_entity_poly.pdbx_strand_id
1 'polypeptide(L)'
;MTSDGIIREVSSCRICGSENLVKYLDLGMMPLANNLAASAAEARAMQRYPMEVLYCRDCSLSQLSVVIDPQELFSNYAYRSSINAAYLSHCREMARSVRDSLGLQEGDLVVDIAGNDGALLSVFKDELNVRVVNVDPAENLARIAEAAGVPTITSFWNADVAKRIVSEYDRATLITATNVFAHVDDVRSFVAAAKDCLADDGALMLEFPYGVDFIQHREFDTIYFEHLSYVLLRPTKHLAESLGMEVFDVQKQDIHGGSVRVFIGNRDAHEISPSVAAFIANEAADGFHDAAIYEAWDKDCLLYT
;
A
#
# COMPACT_ATOMS: atom_id res chain seq x y z
N MET A 1 22.99 2.10 -24.60
CA MET A 1 23.37 2.75 -23.34
C MET A 1 22.40 2.20 -22.33
N THR A 2 22.86 1.36 -21.44
CA THR A 2 22.09 0.78 -20.34
C THR A 2 21.62 1.92 -19.45
N SER A 3 20.34 1.91 -19.07
CA SER A 3 19.70 2.84 -18.13
C SER A 3 20.20 2.55 -16.70
N ASP A 4 21.49 2.80 -16.46
CA ASP A 4 22.14 2.48 -15.19
C ASP A 4 21.53 3.32 -14.06
N GLY A 5 20.77 2.68 -13.20
CA GLY A 5 20.31 3.18 -11.91
C GLY A 5 18.82 3.38 -11.70
N ILE A 6 18.01 3.53 -12.76
CA ILE A 6 16.56 3.83 -12.60
C ILE A 6 15.71 2.56 -12.42
N ILE A 7 16.15 1.42 -12.96
CA ILE A 7 15.39 0.17 -12.96
C ILE A 7 16.19 -0.96 -12.29
N ARG A 8 15.51 -1.79 -11.51
CA ARG A 8 16.04 -3.01 -10.90
C ARG A 8 15.09 -4.18 -11.20
N GLU A 9 15.65 -5.31 -11.65
CA GLU A 9 14.91 -6.56 -11.82
C GLU A 9 14.65 -7.23 -10.46
N VAL A 10 13.53 -7.96 -10.37
CA VAL A 10 13.08 -8.68 -9.18
C VAL A 10 13.19 -10.17 -9.44
N SER A 11 14.04 -10.85 -8.68
CA SER A 11 14.28 -12.30 -8.77
C SER A 11 13.63 -13.11 -7.65
N SER A 12 13.07 -12.44 -6.63
CA SER A 12 12.45 -13.10 -5.47
C SER A 12 11.17 -12.38 -5.03
N CYS A 13 10.33 -13.09 -4.33
CA CYS A 13 9.09 -12.54 -3.76
C CYS A 13 9.38 -11.50 -2.68
N ARG A 14 8.76 -10.30 -2.79
CA ARG A 14 8.92 -9.19 -1.83
C ARG A 14 8.48 -9.55 -0.42
N ILE A 15 7.54 -10.47 -0.27
CA ILE A 15 6.99 -10.86 1.03
C ILE A 15 7.74 -12.03 1.63
N CYS A 16 7.83 -13.17 0.92
CA CYS A 16 8.38 -14.40 1.51
C CYS A 16 9.83 -14.70 1.10
N GLY A 17 10.41 -13.93 0.17
CA GLY A 17 11.78 -14.13 -0.31
C GLY A 17 11.98 -15.31 -1.26
N SER A 18 10.92 -16.05 -1.61
CA SER A 18 10.99 -17.21 -2.49
C SER A 18 11.34 -16.82 -3.92
N GLU A 19 12.16 -17.64 -4.58
CA GLU A 19 12.46 -17.55 -6.02
C GLU A 19 11.46 -18.36 -6.88
N ASN A 20 10.48 -19.04 -6.26
CA ASN A 20 9.46 -19.83 -6.96
C ASN A 20 8.39 -18.92 -7.58
N LEU A 21 8.83 -18.10 -8.53
CA LEU A 21 8.01 -17.12 -9.24
C LEU A 21 7.65 -17.64 -10.63
N VAL A 22 6.42 -17.40 -11.06
CA VAL A 22 5.96 -17.68 -12.41
C VAL A 22 5.40 -16.41 -13.05
N LYS A 23 5.90 -16.06 -14.24
CA LYS A 23 5.33 -14.97 -15.04
C LYS A 23 3.98 -15.43 -15.59
N TYR A 24 2.93 -14.67 -15.32
CA TYR A 24 1.59 -14.94 -15.84
C TYR A 24 1.06 -13.85 -16.77
N LEU A 25 1.65 -12.64 -16.77
CA LEU A 25 1.28 -11.56 -17.68
C LEU A 25 2.52 -10.86 -18.22
N ASP A 26 2.49 -10.49 -19.50
CA ASP A 26 3.53 -9.71 -20.18
C ASP A 26 2.86 -8.65 -21.07
N LEU A 27 2.90 -7.40 -20.65
CA LEU A 27 2.35 -6.25 -21.38
C LEU A 27 3.40 -5.58 -22.30
N GLY A 28 4.59 -6.18 -22.41
CA GLY A 28 5.68 -5.66 -23.23
C GLY A 28 6.37 -4.43 -22.62
N MET A 29 6.85 -3.55 -23.50
CA MET A 29 7.62 -2.37 -23.12
C MET A 29 6.71 -1.15 -22.95
N MET A 30 6.57 -0.64 -21.72
CA MET A 30 5.65 0.44 -21.35
C MET A 30 6.38 1.67 -20.79
N PRO A 31 5.90 2.91 -21.05
CA PRO A 31 6.44 4.12 -20.40
C PRO A 31 5.89 4.26 -18.97
N LEU A 32 6.47 5.19 -18.20
CA LEU A 32 5.92 5.56 -16.89
C LEU A 32 4.56 6.26 -17.06
N ALA A 33 3.52 5.77 -16.38
CA ALA A 33 2.13 6.20 -16.60
C ALA A 33 1.88 7.66 -16.22
N ASN A 34 2.44 8.13 -15.11
CA ASN A 34 2.21 9.49 -14.60
C ASN A 34 3.23 10.53 -15.10
N ASN A 35 4.18 10.13 -15.93
CA ASN A 35 5.11 11.04 -16.59
C ASN A 35 4.50 11.55 -17.90
N LEU A 36 3.59 12.54 -17.81
CA LEU A 36 2.84 13.02 -18.94
C LEU A 36 3.71 13.85 -19.87
N ALA A 37 3.80 13.41 -21.14
CA ALA A 37 4.53 14.14 -22.17
C ALA A 37 3.79 15.40 -22.62
N ALA A 38 4.51 16.51 -22.85
CA ALA A 38 3.95 17.77 -23.31
C ALA A 38 3.60 17.74 -24.83
N SER A 39 4.11 16.77 -25.58
CA SER A 39 3.86 16.65 -27.04
C SER A 39 3.89 15.19 -27.51
N ALA A 40 3.27 14.94 -28.68
CA ALA A 40 3.30 13.63 -29.32
C ALA A 40 4.72 13.16 -29.72
N ALA A 41 5.63 14.10 -30.00
CA ALA A 41 7.03 13.76 -30.30
C ALA A 41 7.76 13.28 -29.06
N GLU A 42 7.57 13.98 -27.94
CA GLU A 42 8.11 13.61 -26.63
C GLU A 42 7.55 12.26 -26.16
N ALA A 43 6.23 12.02 -26.28
CA ALA A 43 5.60 10.77 -25.92
C ALA A 43 6.19 9.56 -26.68
N ARG A 44 6.56 9.73 -27.97
CA ARG A 44 7.21 8.67 -28.73
C ARG A 44 8.66 8.43 -28.33
N ALA A 45 9.32 9.45 -27.77
CA ALA A 45 10.71 9.38 -27.33
C ALA A 45 10.86 8.91 -25.88
N MET A 46 9.74 8.75 -25.13
CA MET A 46 9.78 8.30 -23.73
C MET A 46 10.47 6.96 -23.58
N GLN A 47 11.28 6.85 -22.53
CA GLN A 47 11.90 5.59 -22.12
C GLN A 47 10.79 4.58 -21.77
N ARG A 48 11.00 3.33 -22.16
CA ARG A 48 10.09 2.22 -21.90
C ARG A 48 10.81 1.13 -21.13
N TYR A 49 10.06 0.44 -20.28
CA TYR A 49 10.55 -0.61 -19.40
C TYR A 49 9.66 -1.86 -19.54
N PRO A 50 10.19 -3.07 -19.27
CA PRO A 50 9.38 -4.30 -19.33
C PRO A 50 8.30 -4.25 -18.25
N MET A 51 7.05 -4.55 -18.63
CA MET A 51 5.92 -4.60 -17.70
C MET A 51 5.37 -6.03 -17.66
N GLU A 52 5.88 -6.78 -16.72
CA GLU A 52 5.55 -8.17 -16.51
C GLU A 52 5.06 -8.37 -15.07
N VAL A 53 4.08 -9.27 -14.89
CA VAL A 53 3.58 -9.63 -13.56
C VAL A 53 3.95 -11.08 -13.25
N LEU A 54 4.52 -11.26 -12.06
CA LEU A 54 4.96 -12.54 -11.52
C LEU A 54 4.05 -12.95 -10.36
N TYR A 55 3.70 -14.24 -10.30
CA TYR A 55 2.99 -14.84 -9.17
C TYR A 55 3.95 -15.69 -8.35
N CYS A 56 3.95 -15.52 -7.04
CA CYS A 56 4.70 -16.36 -6.10
C CYS A 56 3.89 -17.59 -5.72
N ARG A 57 4.37 -18.79 -6.11
CA ARG A 57 3.69 -20.06 -5.80
C ARG A 57 3.67 -20.40 -4.32
N ASP A 58 4.56 -19.82 -3.51
CA ASP A 58 4.68 -20.14 -2.09
C ASP A 58 3.75 -19.30 -1.20
N CYS A 59 3.61 -18.00 -1.45
CA CYS A 59 2.76 -17.14 -0.63
C CYS A 59 1.57 -16.50 -1.36
N SER A 60 1.44 -16.69 -2.68
CA SER A 60 0.36 -16.15 -3.53
C SER A 60 0.43 -14.63 -3.77
N LEU A 61 1.59 -14.00 -3.60
CA LEU A 61 1.76 -12.61 -4.00
C LEU A 61 1.88 -12.50 -5.52
N SER A 62 1.10 -11.59 -6.14
CA SER A 62 1.35 -11.09 -7.50
C SER A 62 2.17 -9.81 -7.42
N GLN A 63 3.22 -9.68 -8.23
CA GLN A 63 4.15 -8.56 -8.18
C GLN A 63 4.76 -8.24 -9.55
N LEU A 64 5.15 -6.98 -9.79
CA LEU A 64 5.92 -6.62 -10.98
C LEU A 64 7.32 -7.25 -10.96
N SER A 65 7.81 -7.59 -12.17
CA SER A 65 9.16 -8.14 -12.39
C SER A 65 10.27 -7.11 -12.25
N VAL A 66 9.92 -5.82 -12.20
CA VAL A 66 10.88 -4.70 -12.09
C VAL A 66 10.43 -3.68 -11.06
N VAL A 67 11.38 -2.90 -10.56
CA VAL A 67 11.18 -1.72 -9.72
C VAL A 67 11.82 -0.52 -10.40
N ILE A 68 11.08 0.57 -10.51
CA ILE A 68 11.60 1.88 -10.87
C ILE A 68 12.00 2.59 -9.57
N ASP A 69 13.08 3.38 -9.59
CA ASP A 69 13.52 4.15 -8.43
C ASP A 69 12.36 5.00 -7.89
N PRO A 70 11.96 4.83 -6.63
CA PRO A 70 10.84 5.56 -6.04
C PRO A 70 11.06 7.08 -6.02
N GLN A 71 12.30 7.56 -6.06
CA GLN A 71 12.58 8.99 -6.16
C GLN A 71 12.12 9.58 -7.49
N GLU A 72 12.22 8.82 -8.59
CA GLU A 72 11.72 9.24 -9.90
C GLU A 72 10.19 9.31 -9.94
N LEU A 73 9.51 8.47 -9.14
CA LEU A 73 8.05 8.37 -9.15
C LEU A 73 7.38 9.33 -8.16
N PHE A 74 7.95 9.53 -6.96
CA PHE A 74 7.23 10.10 -5.82
C PHE A 74 7.81 11.39 -5.24
N SER A 75 9.00 11.87 -5.65
CA SER A 75 9.60 13.10 -5.10
C SER A 75 8.81 14.37 -5.40
N ASN A 76 8.05 14.39 -6.50
CA ASN A 76 7.11 15.45 -6.86
C ASN A 76 5.81 14.84 -7.38
N TYR A 77 4.87 14.64 -6.47
CA TYR A 77 3.66 13.88 -6.77
C TYR A 77 2.51 14.81 -7.12
N ALA A 78 1.86 14.56 -8.27
CA ALA A 78 0.83 15.45 -8.81
C ALA A 78 -0.56 15.23 -8.18
N TYR A 79 -0.84 14.01 -7.68
CA TYR A 79 -2.14 13.69 -7.10
C TYR A 79 -2.30 14.30 -5.71
N ARG A 80 -3.45 14.92 -5.47
CA ARG A 80 -3.85 15.49 -4.18
C ARG A 80 -5.11 14.82 -3.67
N SER A 81 -5.04 14.23 -2.49
CA SER A 81 -6.14 13.51 -1.84
C SER A 81 -7.31 14.44 -1.49
N SER A 82 -7.04 15.65 -1.02
CA SER A 82 -8.06 16.61 -0.57
C SER A 82 -8.96 17.17 -1.68
N ILE A 83 -8.61 17.00 -2.96
CA ILE A 83 -9.41 17.50 -4.08
C ILE A 83 -10.64 16.62 -4.32
N ASN A 84 -10.58 15.35 -3.99
CA ASN A 84 -11.64 14.38 -4.26
C ASN A 84 -12.65 14.33 -3.10
N ALA A 85 -13.86 14.84 -3.34
CA ALA A 85 -14.92 14.89 -2.33
C ALA A 85 -15.37 13.48 -1.87
N ALA A 86 -15.36 12.48 -2.76
CA ALA A 86 -15.68 11.09 -2.40
C ALA A 86 -14.61 10.52 -1.47
N TYR A 87 -13.34 10.77 -1.75
CA TYR A 87 -12.24 10.37 -0.87
C TYR A 87 -12.32 11.04 0.50
N LEU A 88 -12.63 12.34 0.58
CA LEU A 88 -12.83 13.03 1.87
C LEU A 88 -14.00 12.45 2.67
N SER A 89 -15.07 12.00 2.00
CA SER A 89 -16.16 11.28 2.69
C SER A 89 -15.67 9.95 3.23
N HIS A 90 -14.90 9.21 2.45
CA HIS A 90 -14.27 7.96 2.87
C HIS A 90 -13.32 8.16 4.06
N CYS A 91 -12.50 9.21 4.06
CA CYS A 91 -11.64 9.54 5.20
C CYS A 91 -12.43 9.75 6.50
N ARG A 92 -13.59 10.44 6.43
CA ARG A 92 -14.45 10.66 7.61
C ARG A 92 -15.06 9.36 8.12
N GLU A 93 -15.56 8.53 7.22
CA GLU A 93 -16.10 7.21 7.57
C GLU A 93 -15.02 6.31 8.16
N MET A 94 -13.85 6.26 7.53
CA MET A 94 -12.69 5.52 8.01
C MET A 94 -12.30 5.97 9.42
N ALA A 95 -12.07 7.27 9.65
CA ALA A 95 -11.63 7.77 10.93
C ALA A 95 -12.62 7.44 12.06
N ARG A 96 -13.93 7.54 11.81
CA ARG A 96 -14.97 7.17 12.79
C ARG A 96 -15.01 5.67 13.04
N SER A 97 -15.00 4.86 11.99
CA SER A 97 -15.00 3.38 12.08
C SER A 97 -13.78 2.89 12.86
N VAL A 98 -12.59 3.43 12.56
CA VAL A 98 -11.34 3.04 13.21
C VAL A 98 -11.31 3.50 14.67
N ARG A 99 -11.77 4.74 14.97
CA ARG A 99 -11.93 5.17 16.36
C ARG A 99 -12.79 4.21 17.17
N ASP A 100 -13.96 3.85 16.61
CA ASP A 100 -14.93 3.03 17.33
C ASP A 100 -14.45 1.59 17.52
N SER A 101 -13.72 1.04 16.52
CA SER A 101 -13.18 -0.34 16.58
C SER A 101 -11.94 -0.47 17.46
N LEU A 102 -11.05 0.54 17.48
CA LEU A 102 -9.82 0.52 18.28
C LEU A 102 -9.96 1.27 19.60
N GLY A 103 -11.08 1.97 19.82
CA GLY A 103 -11.29 2.74 21.05
C GLY A 103 -10.37 3.94 21.19
N LEU A 104 -9.98 4.60 20.07
CA LEU A 104 -9.07 5.76 20.11
C LEU A 104 -9.58 6.85 21.03
N GLN A 105 -8.71 7.36 21.88
CA GLN A 105 -8.98 8.39 22.86
C GLN A 105 -8.34 9.74 22.47
N GLU A 106 -8.83 10.82 23.08
CA GLU A 106 -8.19 12.12 22.98
C GLU A 106 -6.73 12.05 23.43
N GLY A 107 -5.83 12.62 22.61
CA GLY A 107 -4.39 12.63 22.87
C GLY A 107 -3.62 11.41 22.36
N ASP A 108 -4.30 10.36 21.88
CA ASP A 108 -3.63 9.27 21.17
C ASP A 108 -2.84 9.78 19.96
N LEU A 109 -1.79 9.08 19.59
CA LEU A 109 -0.99 9.42 18.41
C LEU A 109 -1.40 8.59 17.21
N VAL A 110 -1.79 9.27 16.13
CA VAL A 110 -2.04 8.68 14.80
C VAL A 110 -0.96 9.14 13.83
N VAL A 111 -0.29 8.18 13.20
CA VAL A 111 0.71 8.41 12.15
C VAL A 111 0.13 7.96 10.81
N ASP A 112 0.24 8.77 9.76
CA ASP A 112 -0.15 8.37 8.41
C ASP A 112 1.08 8.30 7.50
N ILE A 113 1.32 7.12 6.94
CA ILE A 113 2.45 6.86 6.03
C ILE A 113 2.00 7.14 4.61
N ALA A 114 2.75 7.98 3.88
CA ALA A 114 2.40 8.52 2.58
C ALA A 114 1.03 9.24 2.60
N GLY A 115 0.79 9.99 3.70
CA GLY A 115 -0.50 10.65 3.96
C GLY A 115 -0.79 11.85 3.07
N ASN A 116 0.00 12.04 1.98
CA ASN A 116 -0.23 13.00 0.93
C ASN A 116 -0.35 14.44 1.50
N ASP A 117 -1.40 15.14 1.18
CA ASP A 117 -1.65 16.51 1.68
C ASP A 117 -2.33 16.56 3.08
N GLY A 118 -2.31 15.46 3.83
CA GLY A 118 -2.81 15.36 5.20
C GLY A 118 -4.34 15.29 5.31
N ALA A 119 -5.05 14.94 4.24
CA ALA A 119 -6.51 14.90 4.20
C ALA A 119 -7.11 13.99 5.27
N LEU A 120 -6.60 12.75 5.42
CA LEU A 120 -7.06 11.80 6.43
C LEU A 120 -6.72 12.28 7.84
N LEU A 121 -5.49 12.72 8.07
CA LEU A 121 -5.05 13.19 9.38
C LEU A 121 -5.76 14.46 9.83
N SER A 122 -6.16 15.34 8.91
CA SER A 122 -6.99 16.49 9.24
C SER A 122 -8.32 16.06 9.87
N VAL A 123 -8.93 14.97 9.37
CA VAL A 123 -10.16 14.42 9.97
C VAL A 123 -9.91 13.86 11.37
N PHE A 124 -8.85 13.08 11.55
CA PHE A 124 -8.47 12.54 12.86
C PHE A 124 -8.22 13.67 13.88
N LYS A 125 -7.47 14.69 13.47
CA LYS A 125 -7.15 15.84 14.31
C LYS A 125 -8.41 16.67 14.68
N ASP A 126 -9.19 17.06 13.67
CA ASP A 126 -10.25 18.06 13.83
C ASP A 126 -11.56 17.46 14.38
N GLU A 127 -11.87 16.18 14.05
CA GLU A 127 -13.10 15.53 14.50
C GLU A 127 -12.89 14.65 15.75
N LEU A 128 -11.68 14.11 15.98
CA LEU A 128 -11.42 13.15 17.05
C LEU A 128 -10.46 13.67 18.13
N ASN A 129 -9.87 14.85 17.92
CA ASN A 129 -8.96 15.50 18.86
C ASN A 129 -7.75 14.64 19.26
N VAL A 130 -7.22 13.83 18.32
CA VAL A 130 -6.01 13.04 18.49
C VAL A 130 -4.78 13.80 17.97
N ARG A 131 -3.60 13.45 18.46
CA ARG A 131 -2.33 13.94 17.91
C ARG A 131 -2.05 13.26 16.58
N VAL A 132 -1.49 13.99 15.63
CA VAL A 132 -1.24 13.45 14.28
C VAL A 132 0.16 13.78 13.81
N VAL A 133 0.75 12.84 13.03
CA VAL A 133 2.01 13.04 12.31
C VAL A 133 1.88 12.43 10.91
N ASN A 134 2.12 13.25 9.89
CA ASN A 134 2.20 12.83 8.51
C ASN A 134 3.65 12.47 8.14
N VAL A 135 3.83 11.42 7.33
CA VAL A 135 5.12 11.09 6.70
C VAL A 135 4.90 10.98 5.20
N ASP A 136 5.44 11.90 4.40
CA ASP A 136 5.29 11.89 2.95
C ASP A 136 6.55 12.42 2.26
N PRO A 137 7.11 11.76 1.23
CA PRO A 137 8.32 12.20 0.55
C PRO A 137 8.12 13.41 -0.37
N ALA A 138 6.88 13.71 -0.79
CA ALA A 138 6.58 14.77 -1.74
C ALA A 138 6.56 16.16 -1.06
N GLU A 139 7.61 16.96 -1.27
CA GLU A 139 7.71 18.29 -0.67
C GLU A 139 6.54 19.22 -0.98
N ASN A 140 5.97 19.12 -2.19
CA ASN A 140 4.84 19.93 -2.59
C ASN A 140 3.58 19.60 -1.80
N LEU A 141 3.38 18.35 -1.40
CA LEU A 141 2.24 17.88 -0.59
C LEU A 141 2.46 18.14 0.90
N ALA A 142 3.67 17.90 1.40
CA ALA A 142 4.05 18.18 2.78
C ALA A 142 3.74 19.64 3.18
N ARG A 143 4.05 20.62 2.31
CA ARG A 143 3.72 22.03 2.55
C ARG A 143 2.21 22.30 2.68
N ILE A 144 1.38 21.54 1.96
CA ILE A 144 -0.08 21.66 2.04
C ILE A 144 -0.59 21.09 3.37
N ALA A 145 -0.09 19.91 3.76
CA ALA A 145 -0.42 19.28 5.04
C ALA A 145 -0.03 20.18 6.23
N GLU A 146 1.19 20.75 6.22
CA GLU A 146 1.65 21.69 7.23
C GLU A 146 0.79 22.96 7.30
N ALA A 147 0.38 23.52 6.15
CA ALA A 147 -0.52 24.65 6.09
C ALA A 147 -1.92 24.35 6.65
N ALA A 148 -2.36 23.07 6.60
CA ALA A 148 -3.57 22.58 7.26
C ALA A 148 -3.37 22.26 8.75
N GLY A 149 -2.18 22.51 9.29
CA GLY A 149 -1.84 22.24 10.69
C GLY A 149 -1.62 20.76 11.00
N VAL A 150 -1.19 19.98 10.00
CA VAL A 150 -0.78 18.58 10.14
C VAL A 150 0.75 18.53 10.11
N PRO A 151 1.43 18.25 11.25
CA PRO A 151 2.88 18.12 11.31
C PRO A 151 3.36 17.05 10.34
N THR A 152 4.33 17.38 9.46
CA THR A 152 4.78 16.49 8.40
C THR A 152 6.29 16.27 8.43
N ILE A 153 6.70 15.01 8.37
CA ILE A 153 8.08 14.60 8.15
C ILE A 153 8.25 14.31 6.66
N THR A 154 8.96 15.20 5.95
CA THR A 154 9.19 15.04 4.51
C THR A 154 10.28 14.01 4.28
N SER A 155 9.89 12.75 4.16
CA SER A 155 10.78 11.60 3.96
C SER A 155 10.01 10.38 3.48
N PHE A 156 10.70 9.44 2.84
CA PHE A 156 10.20 8.07 2.71
C PHE A 156 10.15 7.40 4.09
N TRP A 157 9.11 6.58 4.31
CA TRP A 157 8.98 5.78 5.51
C TRP A 157 10.11 4.76 5.65
N ASN A 158 10.77 4.73 6.80
CA ASN A 158 11.84 3.80 7.13
C ASN A 158 12.06 3.73 8.66
N ALA A 159 12.97 2.86 9.11
CA ALA A 159 13.28 2.66 10.52
C ALA A 159 13.78 3.93 11.24
N ASP A 160 14.48 4.83 10.56
CA ASP A 160 15.00 6.05 11.19
C ASP A 160 13.89 7.08 11.39
N VAL A 161 12.94 7.17 10.45
CA VAL A 161 11.72 7.98 10.60
C VAL A 161 10.87 7.45 11.74
N ALA A 162 10.68 6.13 11.83
CA ALA A 162 9.96 5.49 12.93
C ALA A 162 10.57 5.83 14.30
N LYS A 163 11.90 5.70 14.45
CA LYS A 163 12.63 6.07 15.67
C LYS A 163 12.48 7.56 16.00
N ARG A 164 12.55 8.43 14.99
CA ARG A 164 12.35 9.86 15.15
C ARG A 164 10.97 10.17 15.71
N ILE A 165 9.90 9.55 15.17
CA ILE A 165 8.53 9.72 15.66
C ILE A 165 8.43 9.29 17.11
N VAL A 166 8.94 8.12 17.47
CA VAL A 166 8.93 7.65 18.87
C VAL A 166 9.66 8.61 19.80
N SER A 167 10.78 9.20 19.34
CA SER A 167 11.57 10.14 20.14
C SER A 167 10.90 11.53 20.32
N GLU A 168 10.25 12.03 19.27
CA GLU A 168 9.70 13.40 19.25
C GLU A 168 8.22 13.46 19.67
N TYR A 169 7.45 12.38 19.43
CA TYR A 169 6.00 12.36 19.62
C TYR A 169 5.49 11.25 20.55
N ASP A 170 6.22 10.16 20.74
CA ASP A 170 5.84 8.93 21.44
C ASP A 170 5.50 7.77 20.49
N ARG A 171 5.14 6.60 21.05
CA ARG A 171 4.64 5.45 20.30
C ARG A 171 3.24 5.72 19.77
N ALA A 172 2.99 5.27 18.52
CA ALA A 172 1.69 5.47 17.88
C ALA A 172 0.66 4.45 18.36
N THR A 173 -0.54 4.92 18.70
CA THR A 173 -1.71 4.06 18.94
C THR A 173 -2.24 3.51 17.61
N LEU A 174 -2.14 4.31 16.54
CA LEU A 174 -2.53 3.91 15.19
C LEU A 174 -1.50 4.39 14.17
N ILE A 175 -1.11 3.50 13.27
CA ILE A 175 -0.40 3.86 12.04
C ILE A 175 -1.31 3.52 10.87
N THR A 176 -1.58 4.48 10.00
CA THR A 176 -2.35 4.27 8.76
C THR A 176 -1.43 4.29 7.55
N ALA A 177 -1.77 3.49 6.54
CA ALA A 177 -1.10 3.48 5.24
C ALA A 177 -2.14 3.14 4.17
N THR A 178 -2.71 4.18 3.56
CA THR A 178 -3.81 4.05 2.58
C THR A 178 -3.28 4.21 1.16
N ASN A 179 -3.51 3.20 0.32
CA ASN A 179 -3.06 3.15 -1.08
C ASN A 179 -1.54 3.37 -1.25
N VAL A 180 -0.73 2.90 -0.30
CA VAL A 180 0.73 2.97 -0.34
C VAL A 180 1.39 1.60 -0.29
N PHE A 181 0.81 0.62 0.39
CA PHE A 181 1.42 -0.70 0.59
C PHE A 181 1.75 -1.41 -0.74
N ALA A 182 0.89 -1.27 -1.75
CA ALA A 182 1.12 -1.79 -3.10
C ALA A 182 2.32 -1.13 -3.82
N HIS A 183 2.76 0.06 -3.40
CA HIS A 183 3.88 0.82 -3.98
C HIS A 183 5.23 0.50 -3.31
N VAL A 184 5.23 -0.25 -2.23
CA VAL A 184 6.43 -0.50 -1.43
C VAL A 184 7.22 -1.66 -1.99
N ASP A 185 8.51 -1.46 -2.25
CA ASP A 185 9.42 -2.52 -2.69
C ASP A 185 9.87 -3.40 -1.53
N ASP A 186 10.41 -2.81 -0.47
CA ASP A 186 10.78 -3.53 0.76
C ASP A 186 9.64 -3.49 1.79
N VAL A 187 8.60 -4.28 1.53
CA VAL A 187 7.42 -4.39 2.40
C VAL A 187 7.78 -4.93 3.79
N ARG A 188 8.87 -5.69 3.90
CA ARG A 188 9.31 -6.27 5.16
C ARG A 188 9.88 -5.20 6.09
N SER A 189 10.79 -4.37 5.60
CA SER A 189 11.32 -3.22 6.36
C SER A 189 10.24 -2.19 6.65
N PHE A 190 9.27 -2.01 5.74
CA PHE A 190 8.14 -1.12 5.94
C PHE A 190 7.28 -1.51 7.14
N VAL A 191 6.87 -2.78 7.24
CA VAL A 191 6.05 -3.28 8.37
C VAL A 191 6.89 -3.39 9.64
N ALA A 192 8.17 -3.76 9.56
CA ALA A 192 9.06 -3.80 10.71
C ALA A 192 9.24 -2.42 11.35
N ALA A 193 9.42 -1.37 10.55
CA ALA A 193 9.50 0.00 11.03
C ALA A 193 8.18 0.47 11.69
N ALA A 194 7.03 0.05 11.15
CA ALA A 194 5.73 0.32 11.76
C ALA A 194 5.61 -0.38 13.12
N LYS A 195 6.00 -1.64 13.20
CA LYS A 195 6.06 -2.38 14.48
C LYS A 195 6.87 -1.65 15.55
N ASP A 196 8.07 -1.17 15.17
CA ASP A 196 8.96 -0.46 16.11
C ASP A 196 8.38 0.89 16.58
N CYS A 197 7.50 1.49 15.79
CA CYS A 197 6.83 2.76 16.08
C CYS A 197 5.54 2.61 16.88
N LEU A 198 4.87 1.45 16.82
CA LEU A 198 3.60 1.19 17.51
C LEU A 198 3.74 1.09 19.03
N ALA A 199 2.70 1.49 19.74
CA ALA A 199 2.47 1.08 21.13
C ALA A 199 2.24 -0.43 21.22
N ASP A 200 2.33 -1.00 22.44
CA ASP A 200 2.22 -2.46 22.62
C ASP A 200 0.85 -2.99 22.17
N ASP A 201 -0.20 -2.22 22.36
CA ASP A 201 -1.58 -2.45 21.93
C ASP A 201 -1.99 -1.63 20.69
N GLY A 202 -1.03 -0.99 20.02
CA GLY A 202 -1.25 -0.20 18.81
C GLY A 202 -1.56 -1.05 17.58
N ALA A 203 -2.14 -0.42 16.55
CA ALA A 203 -2.51 -1.06 15.29
C ALA A 203 -1.86 -0.40 14.08
N LEU A 204 -1.34 -1.20 13.16
CA LEU A 204 -1.05 -0.81 11.78
C LEU A 204 -2.28 -1.12 10.92
N MET A 205 -2.88 -0.11 10.33
CA MET A 205 -3.98 -0.24 9.38
C MET A 205 -3.47 -0.03 7.95
N LEU A 206 -3.54 -1.06 7.15
CA LEU A 206 -3.26 -0.99 5.72
C LEU A 206 -4.59 -0.97 4.95
N GLU A 207 -4.78 -0.02 4.04
CA GLU A 207 -5.88 -0.05 3.07
C GLU A 207 -5.30 -0.03 1.66
N PHE A 208 -5.67 -1.03 0.85
CA PHE A 208 -5.14 -1.18 -0.51
C PHE A 208 -6.15 -1.91 -1.43
N PRO A 209 -6.04 -1.70 -2.77
CA PRO A 209 -6.83 -2.44 -3.75
C PRO A 209 -6.65 -3.95 -3.58
N TYR A 210 -7.75 -4.69 -3.51
CA TYR A 210 -7.73 -6.10 -3.19
C TYR A 210 -7.43 -6.95 -4.43
N GLY A 211 -6.44 -7.82 -4.35
CA GLY A 211 -6.02 -8.67 -5.46
C GLY A 211 -7.10 -9.61 -6.01
N VAL A 212 -8.12 -9.94 -5.20
CA VAL A 212 -9.31 -10.70 -5.66
C VAL A 212 -10.13 -9.86 -6.65
N ASP A 213 -10.46 -8.61 -6.28
CA ASP A 213 -11.24 -7.72 -7.15
C ASP A 213 -10.48 -7.40 -8.44
N PHE A 214 -9.19 -7.13 -8.32
CA PHE A 214 -8.30 -6.91 -9.45
C PHE A 214 -8.44 -8.03 -10.51
N ILE A 215 -8.43 -9.29 -10.11
CA ILE A 215 -8.58 -10.44 -11.01
C ILE A 215 -10.03 -10.60 -11.47
N GLN A 216 -11.01 -10.54 -10.57
CA GLN A 216 -12.43 -10.77 -10.89
C GLN A 216 -13.02 -9.68 -11.80
N HIS A 217 -12.65 -8.42 -11.58
CA HIS A 217 -13.13 -7.29 -12.37
C HIS A 217 -12.28 -7.00 -13.60
N ARG A 218 -11.16 -7.74 -13.79
CA ARG A 218 -10.22 -7.54 -14.90
C ARG A 218 -9.63 -6.12 -14.96
N GLU A 219 -9.18 -5.62 -13.82
CA GLU A 219 -8.65 -4.26 -13.67
C GLU A 219 -7.20 -4.15 -14.16
N PHE A 220 -6.94 -4.58 -15.41
CA PHE A 220 -5.59 -4.57 -16.00
C PHE A 220 -5.01 -3.16 -16.17
N ASP A 221 -5.84 -2.13 -16.21
CA ASP A 221 -5.46 -0.72 -16.25
C ASP A 221 -4.82 -0.23 -14.94
N THR A 222 -4.94 -1.00 -13.85
CA THR A 222 -4.21 -0.74 -12.61
C THR A 222 -2.78 -1.28 -12.62
N ILE A 223 -2.35 -1.95 -13.71
CA ILE A 223 -0.98 -2.44 -13.88
C ILE A 223 -0.11 -1.34 -14.43
N TYR A 224 0.67 -0.71 -13.57
CA TYR A 224 1.66 0.30 -13.92
C TYR A 224 2.78 0.34 -12.87
N PHE A 225 3.90 1.00 -13.17
CA PHE A 225 5.16 0.86 -12.43
C PHE A 225 5.11 1.35 -10.97
N GLU A 226 4.10 2.10 -10.58
CA GLU A 226 3.91 2.49 -9.20
C GLU A 226 3.26 1.38 -8.36
N HIS A 227 2.45 0.48 -8.97
CA HIS A 227 1.83 -0.65 -8.31
C HIS A 227 2.72 -1.89 -8.37
N LEU A 228 3.66 -2.00 -7.45
CA LEU A 228 4.63 -3.10 -7.41
C LEU A 228 4.02 -4.45 -7.00
N SER A 229 2.84 -4.43 -6.35
CA SER A 229 2.20 -5.63 -5.77
C SER A 229 0.68 -5.58 -5.91
N TYR A 230 0.08 -6.74 -6.21
CA TYR A 230 -1.37 -6.99 -6.24
C TYR A 230 -1.67 -7.95 -5.10
N VAL A 231 -2.19 -7.41 -4.00
CA VAL A 231 -2.05 -8.04 -2.68
C VAL A 231 -3.32 -8.78 -2.28
N LEU A 232 -3.15 -10.03 -1.82
CA LEU A 232 -4.15 -10.84 -1.13
C LEU A 232 -3.96 -10.77 0.39
N LEU A 233 -4.93 -11.27 1.14
CA LEU A 233 -4.78 -11.38 2.61
C LEU A 233 -3.76 -12.44 3.02
N ARG A 234 -3.69 -13.58 2.30
CA ARG A 234 -2.74 -14.66 2.60
C ARG A 234 -1.28 -14.18 2.67
N PRO A 235 -0.70 -13.51 1.65
CA PRO A 235 0.66 -12.97 1.74
C PRO A 235 0.82 -11.91 2.82
N THR A 236 -0.19 -11.04 3.05
CA THR A 236 -0.17 -10.02 4.10
C THR A 236 -0.09 -10.66 5.50
N LYS A 237 -0.91 -11.70 5.75
CA LYS A 237 -0.88 -12.48 7.00
C LYS A 237 0.48 -13.16 7.20
N HIS A 238 1.03 -13.77 6.15
CA HIS A 238 2.37 -14.40 6.19
C HIS A 238 3.46 -13.37 6.55
N LEU A 239 3.41 -12.16 5.97
CA LEU A 239 4.34 -11.08 6.29
C LEU A 239 4.25 -10.69 7.77
N ALA A 240 3.05 -10.42 8.27
CA ALA A 240 2.82 -10.03 9.67
C ALA A 240 3.38 -11.10 10.64
N GLU A 241 3.01 -12.38 10.43
CA GLU A 241 3.47 -13.50 11.26
C GLU A 241 5.00 -13.67 11.26
N SER A 242 5.64 -13.47 10.10
CA SER A 242 7.10 -13.53 9.96
C SER A 242 7.85 -12.46 10.76
N LEU A 243 7.16 -11.37 11.11
CA LEU A 243 7.66 -10.26 11.92
C LEU A 243 7.20 -10.34 13.39
N GLY A 244 6.52 -11.42 13.81
CA GLY A 244 5.98 -11.58 15.15
C GLY A 244 4.81 -10.63 15.44
N MET A 245 4.08 -10.29 14.40
CA MET A 245 2.79 -9.59 14.44
C MET A 245 1.68 -10.52 13.97
N GLU A 246 0.44 -10.08 14.04
CA GLU A 246 -0.70 -10.84 13.50
C GLU A 246 -1.75 -9.91 12.91
N VAL A 247 -2.42 -10.40 11.85
CA VAL A 247 -3.62 -9.76 11.33
C VAL A 247 -4.77 -10.11 12.25
N PHE A 248 -5.40 -9.09 12.85
CA PHE A 248 -6.49 -9.31 13.80
C PHE A 248 -7.89 -8.93 13.25
N ASP A 249 -7.97 -8.07 12.22
CA ASP A 249 -9.25 -7.81 11.54
C ASP A 249 -9.04 -7.48 10.05
N VAL A 250 -10.07 -7.73 9.25
CA VAL A 250 -10.12 -7.43 7.82
C VAL A 250 -11.51 -6.96 7.43
N GLN A 251 -11.59 -5.85 6.71
CA GLN A 251 -12.84 -5.23 6.28
C GLN A 251 -12.81 -4.97 4.78
N LYS A 252 -13.86 -5.37 4.06
CA LYS A 252 -14.04 -5.02 2.65
C LYS A 252 -14.43 -3.55 2.53
N GLN A 253 -13.87 -2.86 1.52
CA GLN A 253 -14.15 -1.46 1.23
C GLN A 253 -14.59 -1.31 -0.22
N ASP A 254 -15.65 -0.52 -0.46
CA ASP A 254 -16.15 -0.22 -1.80
C ASP A 254 -15.54 1.09 -2.32
N ILE A 255 -14.23 1.06 -2.53
CA ILE A 255 -13.43 2.16 -3.07
C ILE A 255 -12.36 1.61 -4.01
N HIS A 256 -11.98 2.38 -5.02
CA HIS A 256 -10.91 2.02 -5.99
C HIS A 256 -11.10 0.64 -6.66
N GLY A 257 -12.33 0.33 -7.12
CA GLY A 257 -12.65 -0.96 -7.74
C GLY A 257 -12.88 -2.11 -6.77
N GLY A 258 -12.57 -1.93 -5.51
CA GLY A 258 -12.64 -2.88 -4.41
C GLY A 258 -11.32 -2.92 -3.65
N SER A 259 -11.40 -2.57 -2.37
CA SER A 259 -10.25 -2.53 -1.47
C SER A 259 -10.48 -3.38 -0.22
N VAL A 260 -9.42 -3.65 0.51
CA VAL A 260 -9.50 -4.20 1.85
C VAL A 260 -8.75 -3.30 2.81
N ARG A 261 -9.31 -3.21 4.02
CA ARG A 261 -8.67 -2.61 5.18
C ARG A 261 -8.21 -3.74 6.10
N VAL A 262 -6.92 -3.85 6.33
CA VAL A 262 -6.29 -4.91 7.12
C VAL A 262 -5.69 -4.31 8.37
N PHE A 263 -6.03 -4.84 9.52
CA PHE A 263 -5.51 -4.42 10.81
C PHE A 263 -4.46 -5.42 11.31
N ILE A 264 -3.29 -4.93 11.64
CA ILE A 264 -2.13 -5.72 12.07
C ILE A 264 -1.66 -5.17 13.42
N GLY A 265 -1.50 -6.03 14.41
CA GLY A 265 -1.01 -5.68 15.74
C GLY A 265 0.14 -6.56 16.20
N ASN A 266 0.71 -6.26 17.35
CA ASN A 266 1.62 -7.18 18.02
C ASN A 266 0.89 -8.49 18.35
N ARG A 267 1.65 -9.59 18.37
CA ARG A 267 1.06 -10.91 18.69
C ARG A 267 0.39 -10.88 20.06
N ASP A 268 -0.82 -11.45 20.14
CA ASP A 268 -1.65 -11.55 21.33
C ASP A 268 -2.14 -10.19 21.89
N ALA A 269 -1.94 -9.07 21.15
CA ALA A 269 -2.40 -7.75 21.60
C ALA A 269 -3.90 -7.50 21.33
N HIS A 270 -4.47 -8.18 20.35
CA HIS A 270 -5.88 -8.00 19.95
C HIS A 270 -6.59 -9.34 19.79
N GLU A 271 -7.91 -9.36 20.00
CA GLU A 271 -8.74 -10.52 19.66
C GLU A 271 -8.85 -10.65 18.12
N ILE A 272 -8.59 -11.84 17.61
CA ILE A 272 -8.65 -12.10 16.16
C ILE A 272 -10.10 -12.24 15.72
N SER A 273 -10.52 -11.35 14.83
CA SER A 273 -11.86 -11.37 14.21
C SER A 273 -12.04 -12.62 13.33
N PRO A 274 -13.25 -13.23 13.35
CA PRO A 274 -13.59 -14.30 12.41
C PRO A 274 -13.46 -13.90 10.94
N SER A 275 -13.47 -12.61 10.62
CA SER A 275 -13.26 -12.06 9.27
C SER A 275 -11.95 -12.56 8.66
N VAL A 276 -10.87 -12.62 9.43
CA VAL A 276 -9.55 -13.05 8.96
C VAL A 276 -9.58 -14.46 8.38
N ALA A 277 -10.18 -15.41 9.12
CA ALA A 277 -10.32 -16.79 8.66
C ALA A 277 -11.26 -16.88 7.45
N ALA A 278 -12.35 -16.11 7.43
CA ALA A 278 -13.31 -16.09 6.34
C ALA A 278 -12.69 -15.57 5.03
N PHE A 279 -11.92 -14.49 5.06
CA PHE A 279 -11.24 -13.96 3.87
C PHE A 279 -10.22 -14.95 3.30
N ILE A 280 -9.39 -15.58 4.14
CA ILE A 280 -8.42 -16.60 3.69
C ILE A 280 -9.14 -17.81 3.08
N ALA A 281 -10.23 -18.26 3.70
CA ALA A 281 -11.02 -19.39 3.17
C ALA A 281 -11.66 -19.06 1.81
N ASN A 282 -12.19 -17.85 1.63
CA ASN A 282 -12.77 -17.39 0.36
C ASN A 282 -11.70 -17.28 -0.73
N GLU A 283 -10.52 -16.67 -0.45
CA GLU A 283 -9.39 -16.65 -1.39
C GLU A 283 -9.03 -18.05 -1.86
N ALA A 284 -8.97 -19.04 -0.93
CA ALA A 284 -8.62 -20.41 -1.26
C ALA A 284 -9.72 -21.11 -2.06
N ALA A 285 -11.01 -20.95 -1.68
CA ALA A 285 -12.15 -21.55 -2.36
C ALA A 285 -12.32 -21.05 -3.80
N ASP A 286 -12.02 -19.77 -4.04
CA ASP A 286 -12.09 -19.14 -5.35
C ASP A 286 -10.81 -19.38 -6.19
N GLY A 287 -9.82 -20.10 -5.67
CA GLY A 287 -8.61 -20.52 -6.40
C GLY A 287 -7.47 -19.49 -6.41
N PHE A 288 -7.57 -18.38 -5.66
CA PHE A 288 -6.54 -17.31 -5.67
C PHE A 288 -5.20 -17.75 -5.06
N HIS A 289 -5.15 -18.91 -4.43
CA HIS A 289 -3.91 -19.50 -3.93
C HIS A 289 -3.24 -20.45 -4.94
N ASP A 290 -3.75 -20.54 -6.18
CA ASP A 290 -3.20 -21.35 -7.27
C ASP A 290 -2.82 -20.45 -8.47
N ALA A 291 -1.69 -20.77 -9.11
CA ALA A 291 -1.22 -20.06 -10.30
C ALA A 291 -2.19 -20.19 -11.49
N ALA A 292 -3.00 -21.24 -11.55
CA ALA A 292 -3.88 -21.54 -12.68
C ALA A 292 -4.89 -20.42 -12.97
N ILE A 293 -5.42 -19.74 -11.93
CA ILE A 293 -6.38 -18.64 -12.14
C ILE A 293 -5.73 -17.45 -12.84
N TYR A 294 -4.46 -17.17 -12.53
CA TYR A 294 -3.68 -16.08 -13.10
C TYR A 294 -3.26 -16.40 -14.56
N GLU A 295 -2.87 -17.64 -14.84
CA GLU A 295 -2.55 -18.11 -16.20
C GLU A 295 -3.79 -18.11 -17.13
N ALA A 296 -4.99 -18.31 -16.57
CA ALA A 296 -6.25 -18.17 -17.31
C ALA A 296 -6.60 -16.70 -17.57
N TRP A 297 -6.37 -15.83 -16.59
CA TRP A 297 -6.64 -14.40 -16.66
C TRP A 297 -5.81 -13.67 -17.72
N ASP A 298 -4.55 -14.08 -17.95
CA ASP A 298 -3.67 -13.56 -19.00
C ASP A 298 -4.32 -13.66 -20.39
N LYS A 299 -4.92 -14.80 -20.71
CA LYS A 299 -5.58 -15.02 -22.00
C LYS A 299 -6.77 -14.09 -22.22
N ASP A 300 -7.50 -13.78 -21.16
CA ASP A 300 -8.63 -12.84 -21.21
C ASP A 300 -8.15 -11.40 -21.33
N CYS A 301 -7.08 -11.02 -20.61
CA CYS A 301 -6.50 -9.69 -20.62
C CYS A 301 -5.99 -9.29 -22.00
N LEU A 302 -5.22 -10.16 -22.66
CA LEU A 302 -4.61 -9.90 -23.98
C LEU A 302 -5.62 -9.85 -25.13
N LEU A 303 -6.89 -10.25 -24.93
CA LEU A 303 -7.94 -10.10 -25.95
C LEU A 303 -8.42 -8.65 -26.10
N TYR A 304 -8.12 -7.76 -25.15
CA TYR A 304 -8.57 -6.37 -25.12
C TYR A 304 -7.45 -5.36 -25.40
N THR A 305 -6.21 -5.82 -25.58
CA THR A 305 -5.04 -5.01 -25.96
C THR A 305 -4.62 -5.27 -27.39
#